data_c42ab4a3375727c89bd34a84dd821a9e
#
_entry.id   c42ab4a3375727c89bd34a84dd821a9e
#
_cell.length_a   1.000
_cell.length_b   1.000
_cell.length_c   1.000
_cell.angle_alpha   90.00
_cell.angle_beta   90.00
_cell.angle_gamma   90.00
#
_symmetry.space_group_name_H-M   'P 1'
#
loop_
_entity.id
_entity.type
_entity.pdbx_description
1 polymer ?
#
loop_
_entity_poly.entity_id
_entity_poly.type
_entity_poly.pdbx_seq_one_letter_code
_entity_poly.pdbx_strand_id
1 'polypeptide(L)'
;MSGETDSVFDTHVTVSYTLNGVNGTFEAIGNGPIDAVKRGIEENLGFSIKILDYNEHALQSGSNSQAAAYIHLLDAETGHVTYGVGVSSNITRASVRAIFSAMNRLGLSN
;
A
#
# COMPACT_ATOMS: atom_id res chain seq x y z
N MET A 1 -17.94 0.50 -26.28
CA MET A 1 -17.46 0.32 -25.95
C MET A 1 -17.11 0.16 -24.81
N SER A 2 -17.08 -0.26 -24.40
CA SER A 2 -16.85 -0.50 -23.06
C SER A 2 -15.55 -1.12 -22.74
N GLY A 3 -14.81 -1.53 -23.69
CA GLY A 3 -13.51 -2.11 -23.45
C GLY A 3 -12.57 -1.17 -22.74
N GLU A 4 -12.72 0.09 -23.02
CA GLU A 4 -11.84 1.07 -22.39
C GLU A 4 -12.06 1.16 -20.91
N THR A 5 -13.28 0.98 -20.49
CA THR A 5 -13.59 1.06 -19.08
C THR A 5 -12.86 0.01 -18.30
N ASP A 6 -12.75 -1.17 -18.86
CA ASP A 6 -12.11 -2.28 -18.17
C ASP A 6 -10.63 -2.06 -17.99
N SER A 7 -10.01 -1.33 -18.91
CA SER A 7 -8.57 -1.16 -18.82
C SER A 7 -8.14 -0.15 -17.78
N VAL A 8 -9.09 0.56 -17.17
CA VAL A 8 -8.76 1.55 -16.16
C VAL A 8 -8.27 0.89 -14.89
N PHE A 9 -8.81 -0.27 -14.56
CA PHE A 9 -8.44 -0.96 -13.32
C PHE A 9 -7.96 -2.34 -13.68
N ASP A 10 -6.69 -2.44 -14.05
CA ASP A 10 -6.15 -3.72 -14.49
C ASP A 10 -5.20 -4.37 -13.50
N THR A 11 -4.98 -3.75 -12.36
CA THR A 11 -4.14 -4.35 -11.33
C THR A 11 -5.02 -4.88 -10.22
N HIS A 12 -4.87 -6.16 -9.94
CA HIS A 12 -5.63 -6.83 -8.90
C HIS A 12 -4.63 -7.33 -7.86
N VAL A 13 -4.87 -6.99 -6.61
CA VAL A 13 -3.97 -7.40 -5.52
C VAL A 13 -4.76 -8.06 -4.41
N THR A 14 -4.11 -9.01 -3.76
CA THR A 14 -4.62 -9.62 -2.53
C THR A 14 -3.69 -9.18 -1.43
N VAL A 15 -4.23 -8.56 -0.40
CA VAL A 15 -3.45 -7.97 0.68
C VAL A 15 -3.70 -8.71 1.97
N SER A 16 -2.62 -9.22 2.56
CA SER A 16 -2.65 -9.74 3.92
C SER A 16 -1.92 -8.74 4.79
N TYR A 17 -2.55 -8.31 5.86
CA TYR A 17 -1.99 -7.22 6.66
C TYR A 17 -2.14 -7.49 8.15
N THR A 18 -1.32 -6.79 8.92
CA THR A 18 -1.46 -6.71 10.37
C THR A 18 -1.52 -5.25 10.73
N LEU A 19 -2.60 -4.86 11.38
CA LEU A 19 -2.79 -3.48 11.78
C LEU A 19 -3.21 -3.47 13.23
N ASN A 20 -2.36 -2.88 14.07
CA ASN A 20 -2.61 -2.79 15.51
C ASN A 20 -2.86 -4.17 16.14
N GLY A 21 -2.11 -5.17 15.68
CA GLY A 21 -2.22 -6.50 16.22
C GLY A 21 -3.34 -7.34 15.65
N VAL A 22 -4.11 -6.79 14.72
CA VAL A 22 -5.21 -7.50 14.10
C VAL A 22 -4.81 -7.90 12.69
N ASN A 23 -4.97 -9.18 12.38
CA ASN A 23 -4.67 -9.70 11.06
C ASN A 23 -5.91 -9.64 10.18
N GLY A 24 -5.72 -9.34 8.92
CA GLY A 24 -6.82 -9.32 7.98
C GLY A 24 -6.34 -9.53 6.56
N THR A 25 -7.30 -9.69 5.67
CA THR A 25 -7.03 -9.91 4.26
C THR A 25 -8.13 -9.23 3.45
N PHE A 26 -7.74 -8.61 2.34
CA PHE A 26 -8.73 -8.11 1.39
C PHE A 26 -8.18 -8.19 -0.02
N GLU A 27 -9.08 -8.05 -0.98
CA GLU A 27 -8.71 -7.94 -2.39
C GLU A 27 -9.08 -6.56 -2.87
N ALA A 28 -8.29 -6.05 -3.80
CA ALA A 28 -8.52 -4.72 -4.31
C ALA A 28 -8.06 -4.62 -5.76
N ILE A 29 -8.62 -3.66 -6.45
CA ILE A 29 -8.33 -3.42 -7.86
C ILE A 29 -8.01 -1.95 -8.02
N GLY A 30 -7.04 -1.65 -8.86
CA GLY A 30 -6.68 -0.27 -9.12
C GLY A 30 -5.83 -0.13 -10.37
N ASN A 31 -5.33 1.06 -10.60
CA ASN A 31 -4.48 1.37 -11.75
C ASN A 31 -3.05 0.90 -11.58
N GLY A 32 -2.70 0.43 -10.42
CA GLY A 32 -1.38 -0.07 -10.11
C GLY A 32 -1.41 -0.57 -8.69
N PRO A 33 -0.31 -1.17 -8.20
CA PRO A 33 -0.32 -1.76 -6.86
C PRO A 33 -0.65 -0.76 -5.76
N ILE A 34 -0.08 0.43 -5.83
CA ILE A 34 -0.31 1.44 -4.80
C ILE A 34 -1.76 1.90 -4.81
N ASP A 35 -2.30 2.19 -6.00
CA ASP A 35 -3.67 2.62 -6.11
C ASP A 35 -4.64 1.54 -5.64
N ALA A 36 -4.36 0.29 -6.01
CA ALA A 36 -5.23 -0.83 -5.61
C ALA A 36 -5.24 -0.98 -4.10
N VAL A 37 -4.09 -0.93 -3.46
CA VAL A 37 -4.00 -1.09 -2.01
C VAL A 37 -4.71 0.05 -1.31
N LYS A 38 -4.50 1.29 -1.79
CA LYS A 38 -5.16 2.45 -1.20
C LYS A 38 -6.67 2.31 -1.27
N ARG A 39 -7.19 1.93 -2.43
CA ARG A 39 -8.63 1.73 -2.59
C ARG A 39 -9.17 0.66 -1.66
N GLY A 40 -8.42 -0.44 -1.53
CA GLY A 40 -8.82 -1.52 -0.64
C GLY A 40 -8.88 -1.09 0.80
N ILE A 41 -7.90 -0.30 1.22
CA ILE A 41 -7.87 0.22 2.58
C ILE A 41 -9.09 1.09 2.85
N GLU A 42 -9.40 1.99 1.91
CA GLU A 42 -10.53 2.87 2.09
C GLU A 42 -11.85 2.12 2.10
N GLU A 43 -11.98 1.10 1.26
CA GLU A 43 -13.23 0.35 1.16
C GLU A 43 -13.41 -0.66 2.28
N ASN A 44 -12.33 -1.31 2.70
CA ASN A 44 -12.43 -2.41 3.64
C ASN A 44 -12.14 -1.99 5.08
N LEU A 45 -11.30 -1.00 5.27
CA LEU A 45 -10.90 -0.58 6.61
C LEU A 45 -11.47 0.76 7.01
N GLY A 46 -11.98 1.53 6.05
CA GLY A 46 -12.66 2.77 6.33
C GLY A 46 -11.75 3.94 6.67
N PHE A 47 -10.46 3.83 6.41
CA PHE A 47 -9.54 4.94 6.63
C PHE A 47 -9.44 5.79 5.38
N SER A 48 -9.34 7.10 5.56
CA SER A 48 -9.10 8.02 4.45
C SER A 48 -7.62 8.38 4.47
N ILE A 49 -6.90 7.93 3.46
CA ILE A 49 -5.48 8.17 3.37
C ILE A 49 -5.12 8.77 2.03
N LYS A 50 -4.03 9.50 2.00
CA LYS A 50 -3.52 10.09 0.78
C LYS A 50 -2.04 9.77 0.69
N ILE A 51 -1.62 9.33 -0.49
CA ILE A 51 -0.21 9.05 -0.73
C ILE A 51 0.42 10.35 -1.22
N LEU A 52 1.30 10.92 -0.41
CA LEU A 52 1.95 12.17 -0.74
C LEU A 52 3.18 11.95 -1.59
N ASP A 53 3.87 10.84 -1.38
CA ASP A 53 5.08 10.55 -2.11
C ASP A 53 5.33 9.05 -2.05
N TYR A 54 5.99 8.54 -3.07
CA TYR A 54 6.28 7.13 -3.16
C TYR A 54 7.59 6.95 -3.93
N ASN A 55 8.50 6.20 -3.35
CA ASN A 55 9.78 5.89 -3.98
C ASN A 55 10.09 4.43 -3.82
N GLU A 56 10.81 3.86 -4.77
CA GLU A 56 11.27 2.50 -4.66
C GLU A 56 12.71 2.43 -5.12
N HIS A 57 13.46 1.54 -4.48
CA HIS A 57 14.87 1.34 -4.79
C HIS A 57 15.15 -0.13 -4.84
N ALA A 58 15.95 -0.54 -5.83
CA ALA A 58 16.44 -1.88 -5.88
C ALA A 58 17.57 -2.03 -4.88
N LEU A 59 17.49 -3.07 -4.07
CA LEU A 59 18.57 -3.38 -3.13
C LEU A 59 19.40 -4.48 -3.75
N GLN A 60 20.59 -4.12 -4.15
CA GLN A 60 21.49 -5.03 -4.80
C GLN A 60 22.10 -6.00 -3.82
N SER A 61 21.99 -7.26 -4.08
CA SER A 61 22.67 -8.23 -3.24
C SER A 61 22.82 -9.55 -3.98
N GLY A 62 23.46 -9.49 -5.12
CA GLY A 62 23.74 -10.69 -5.86
C GLY A 62 22.46 -11.38 -6.31
N SER A 63 22.32 -12.64 -5.95
CA SER A 63 21.19 -13.42 -6.40
C SER A 63 19.92 -13.12 -5.64
N ASN A 64 20.00 -12.35 -4.58
CA ASN A 64 18.82 -12.01 -3.78
C ASN A 64 18.44 -10.57 -3.98
N SER A 65 17.89 -10.28 -5.15
CA SER A 65 17.40 -8.93 -5.42
C SER A 65 16.18 -8.65 -4.62
N GLN A 66 16.17 -7.52 -3.95
CA GLN A 66 15.01 -7.05 -3.21
C GLN A 66 14.74 -5.62 -3.56
N ALA A 67 13.52 -5.18 -3.28
CA ALA A 67 13.13 -3.81 -3.49
C ALA A 67 12.69 -3.22 -2.16
N ALA A 68 13.04 -1.97 -1.95
CA ALA A 68 12.57 -1.21 -0.80
C ALA A 68 11.61 -0.16 -1.31
N ALA A 69 10.42 -0.11 -0.71
CA ALA A 69 9.42 0.89 -1.02
C ALA A 69 9.33 1.86 0.14
N TYR A 70 9.28 3.14 -0.18
CA TYR A 70 9.17 4.21 0.80
C TYR A 70 7.93 4.99 0.51
N ILE A 71 7.10 5.20 1.52
CA ILE A 71 5.85 5.88 1.33
C ILE A 71 5.75 7.03 2.31
N HIS A 72 5.19 8.14 1.83
CA HIS A 72 4.88 9.29 2.63
C HIS A 72 3.37 9.41 2.61
N LEU A 73 2.74 9.26 3.74
CA LEU A 73 1.31 9.06 3.84
C LEU A 73 0.66 10.13 4.70
N LEU A 74 -0.50 10.59 4.27
CA LEU A 74 -1.30 11.55 5.02
C LEU A 74 -2.59 10.89 5.47
N ASP A 75 -2.89 10.99 6.76
CA ASP A 75 -4.19 10.64 7.26
C ASP A 75 -5.10 11.83 6.99
N ALA A 76 -6.01 11.67 6.04
CA ALA A 76 -6.84 12.79 5.59
C ALA A 76 -7.83 13.24 6.66
N GLU A 77 -8.09 12.42 7.65
CA GLU A 77 -9.04 12.77 8.69
C GLU A 77 -8.41 13.64 9.79
N THR A 78 -7.16 13.36 10.12
CA THR A 78 -6.51 14.09 11.20
C THR A 78 -5.46 15.08 10.71
N GLY A 79 -5.02 14.92 9.46
CA GLY A 79 -3.96 15.76 8.92
C GLY A 79 -2.56 15.30 9.32
N HIS A 80 -2.44 14.18 9.98
CA HIS A 80 -1.13 13.66 10.39
C HIS A 80 -0.43 13.01 9.21
N VAL A 81 0.88 13.21 9.17
CA VAL A 81 1.74 12.68 8.11
C VAL A 81 2.67 11.66 8.73
N THR A 82 2.93 10.58 8.00
CA THR A 82 3.80 9.53 8.47
C THR A 82 4.56 8.93 7.31
N TYR A 83 5.57 8.15 7.64
CA TYR A 83 6.38 7.46 6.66
C TYR A 83 6.36 5.97 6.93
N GLY A 84 6.47 5.19 5.87
CA GLY A 84 6.57 3.75 5.99
C GLY A 84 7.58 3.20 5.02
N VAL A 85 8.16 2.08 5.38
CA VAL A 85 9.15 1.39 4.55
C VAL A 85 8.78 -0.08 4.51
N GLY A 86 8.84 -0.66 3.32
CA GLY A 86 8.65 -2.09 3.15
C GLY A 86 9.72 -2.65 2.26
N VAL A 87 10.18 -3.85 2.55
CA VAL A 87 11.21 -4.53 1.77
C VAL A 87 10.71 -5.90 1.39
N SER A 88 10.88 -6.27 0.14
CA SER A 88 10.50 -7.58 -0.35
C SER A 88 11.12 -7.81 -1.72
N SER A 89 11.22 -9.07 -2.11
CA SER A 89 11.64 -9.39 -3.48
C SER A 89 10.54 -9.05 -4.48
N ASN A 90 9.32 -8.85 -4.01
CA ASN A 90 8.18 -8.50 -4.84
C ASN A 90 7.81 -7.05 -4.55
N ILE A 91 7.82 -6.20 -5.59
CA ILE A 91 7.59 -4.78 -5.39
C ILE A 91 6.19 -4.47 -4.88
N THR A 92 5.20 -5.24 -5.29
CA THR A 92 3.85 -5.05 -4.78
C THR A 92 3.80 -5.31 -3.29
N ARG A 93 4.46 -6.39 -2.85
CA ARG A 93 4.49 -6.72 -1.42
C ARG A 93 5.27 -5.69 -0.63
N ALA A 94 6.37 -5.19 -1.21
CA ALA A 94 7.13 -4.12 -0.56
C ALA A 94 6.26 -2.89 -0.37
N SER A 95 5.47 -2.54 -1.38
CA SER A 95 4.58 -1.39 -1.31
C SER A 95 3.50 -1.57 -0.25
N VAL A 96 2.91 -2.76 -0.18
CA VAL A 96 1.91 -3.05 0.84
C VAL A 96 2.51 -2.90 2.24
N ARG A 97 3.70 -3.44 2.43
CA ARG A 97 4.38 -3.35 3.72
C ARG A 97 4.69 -1.91 4.09
N ALA A 98 5.08 -1.09 3.10
CA ALA A 98 5.37 0.31 3.35
C ALA A 98 4.10 1.05 3.81
N ILE A 99 2.99 0.80 3.14
CA ILE A 99 1.74 1.47 3.47
C ILE A 99 1.28 1.10 4.88
N PHE A 100 1.29 -0.19 5.20
CA PHE A 100 0.85 -0.61 6.54
C PHE A 100 1.84 -0.23 7.62
N SER A 101 3.12 -0.17 7.29
CA SER A 101 4.11 0.36 8.22
C SER A 101 3.76 1.80 8.58
N ALA A 102 3.43 2.61 7.57
CA ALA A 102 3.05 4.00 7.82
C ALA A 102 1.77 4.09 8.62
N MET A 103 0.79 3.26 8.31
CA MET A 103 -0.48 3.28 9.02
C MET A 103 -0.32 2.88 10.49
N ASN A 104 0.54 1.88 10.74
CA ASN A 104 0.80 1.47 12.12
C ASN A 104 1.49 2.57 12.91
N ARG A 105 2.33 3.37 12.26
CA ARG A 105 2.96 4.50 12.93
C ARG A 105 1.96 5.58 13.29
N LEU A 106 0.90 5.71 12.53
CA LEU A 106 -0.16 6.67 12.85
C LEU A 106 -1.01 6.22 14.02
N GLY A 107 -0.91 4.95 14.40
CA GLY A 107 -1.75 4.43 15.46
C GLY A 107 -3.21 4.38 15.06
N LEU A 108 -3.47 4.07 13.81
CA LEU A 108 -4.83 3.97 13.30
C LEU A 108 -5.46 2.71 13.84
N SER A 109 -6.01 2.84 15.03
CA SER A 109 -6.66 1.72 15.62
C SER A 109 -8.02 2.14 15.99
N ASN A 110 -8.59 1.73 16.18
CA ASN A 110 -9.70 2.02 16.70
C ASN A 110 -10.45 2.39 16.55
#